data_936d7351bdbfa7d4732e9039b59a9d9c
#
_entry.id   936d7351bdbfa7d4732e9039b59a9d9c
#
_cell.length_a   1.000
_cell.length_b   1.000
_cell.length_c   1.000
_cell.angle_alpha   90.00
_cell.angle_beta   90.00
_cell.angle_gamma   90.00
#
_symmetry.space_group_name_H-M   'P 1'
#
loop_
_entity.id
_entity.type
_entity.pdbx_description
1 polymer ?
#
loop_
_entity_poly.entity_id
_entity_poly.type
_entity_poly.pdbx_seq_one_letter_code
_entity_poly.pdbx_strand_id
1 'polypeptide(L)'
;MWHEPIPIEIKKKCLEMRASGFSARQIYNEYYKKLDINICAYETFRRYLTRWAEKTYPDNTTLNAGTYHGFIAHDATVQVSSNGDIVQAWIKQKSTDIDVEEFLEAIKGSVEKYEHKPINHDSAFDMLEIPLFDMHWGVSFLDYYEPVLNSILDLIRSHKWKRIVIPFGQDFFHNDNITKGETTRGTAIEKVDMKRAVKEGKTFIFTLIDTAVEFADEVRVLYTAGNHDRSISWMFVQVLLERYGPELVDDSLAYRKII
;
A
#
# COMPACT_ATOMS: atom_id res chain seq x y z
N MET A 1 24.06 -8.55 -37.01
CA MET A 1 23.37 -9.65 -37.72
C MET A 1 21.96 -9.70 -37.15
N TRP A 2 20.97 -9.23 -37.91
CA TRP A 2 19.56 -9.23 -37.53
C TRP A 2 19.05 -10.65 -37.69
N HIS A 3 18.68 -11.31 -36.58
CA HIS A 3 18.03 -12.60 -36.65
C HIS A 3 16.55 -12.37 -36.94
N GLU A 4 16.03 -13.06 -37.94
CA GLU A 4 14.59 -13.11 -38.16
C GLU A 4 13.87 -13.55 -36.89
N PRO A 5 12.72 -12.94 -36.56
CA PRO A 5 12.01 -13.30 -35.36
C PRO A 5 11.52 -14.75 -35.42
N ILE A 6 11.81 -15.51 -34.38
CA ILE A 6 11.35 -16.91 -34.28
C ILE A 6 9.82 -16.94 -34.34
N PRO A 7 9.22 -17.75 -35.25
CA PRO A 7 7.76 -17.84 -35.39
C PRO A 7 7.07 -18.19 -34.08
N ILE A 8 5.87 -17.63 -33.90
CA ILE A 8 5.09 -17.77 -32.66
C ILE A 8 4.71 -19.22 -32.35
N GLU A 9 4.44 -20.00 -33.39
CA GLU A 9 4.10 -21.43 -33.31
C GLU A 9 5.22 -22.25 -32.71
N ILE A 10 6.47 -21.95 -33.11
CA ILE A 10 7.67 -22.60 -32.56
C ILE A 10 7.84 -22.26 -31.08
N LYS A 11 7.59 -21.01 -30.70
CA LYS A 11 7.62 -20.57 -29.30
C LYS A 11 6.57 -21.30 -28.46
N LYS A 12 5.32 -21.36 -28.93
CA LYS A 12 4.24 -22.10 -28.30
C LYS A 12 4.62 -23.55 -28.08
N LYS A 13 5.09 -24.22 -29.10
CA LYS A 13 5.49 -25.63 -29.02
C LYS A 13 6.60 -25.87 -28.01
N CYS A 14 7.62 -25.02 -27.98
CA CYS A 14 8.69 -25.09 -26.98
C CYS A 14 8.16 -24.90 -25.53
N LEU A 15 7.20 -24.00 -25.32
CA LEU A 15 6.58 -23.79 -24.02
C LEU A 15 5.69 -24.97 -23.60
N GLU A 16 4.93 -25.57 -24.52
CA GLU A 16 4.13 -26.78 -24.26
C GLU A 16 5.04 -27.95 -23.84
N MET A 17 6.15 -28.17 -24.55
CA MET A 17 7.13 -29.18 -24.17
C MET A 17 7.71 -28.89 -22.77
N ARG A 18 7.98 -27.61 -22.46
CA ARG A 18 8.47 -27.22 -21.15
C ARG A 18 7.46 -27.52 -20.05
N ALA A 19 6.18 -27.20 -20.28
CA ALA A 19 5.09 -27.52 -19.38
C ALA A 19 4.88 -29.03 -19.17
N SER A 20 5.18 -29.82 -20.20
CA SER A 20 5.16 -31.30 -20.14
C SER A 20 6.40 -31.93 -19.49
N GLY A 21 7.29 -31.11 -18.89
CA GLY A 21 8.44 -31.60 -18.10
C GLY A 21 9.74 -31.73 -18.86
N PHE A 22 9.81 -31.39 -20.17
CA PHE A 22 11.07 -31.43 -20.91
C PHE A 22 12.05 -30.36 -20.43
N SER A 23 13.32 -30.73 -20.26
CA SER A 23 14.38 -29.77 -19.96
C SER A 23 14.66 -28.87 -21.18
N ALA A 24 15.20 -27.66 -20.94
CA ALA A 24 15.57 -26.76 -22.04
C ALA A 24 16.52 -27.41 -23.04
N ARG A 25 17.41 -28.30 -22.59
CA ARG A 25 18.38 -29.02 -23.45
C ARG A 25 17.71 -30.08 -24.29
N GLN A 26 16.72 -30.79 -23.77
CA GLN A 26 15.91 -31.74 -24.53
C GLN A 26 15.10 -31.03 -25.62
N ILE A 27 14.42 -29.93 -25.28
CA ILE A 27 13.66 -29.13 -26.24
C ILE A 27 14.56 -28.62 -27.36
N TYR A 28 15.76 -28.12 -27.01
CA TYR A 28 16.72 -27.66 -27.99
C TYR A 28 17.17 -28.76 -28.95
N ASN A 29 17.58 -29.92 -28.42
CA ASN A 29 18.15 -31.00 -29.22
C ASN A 29 17.10 -31.80 -30.00
N GLU A 30 15.93 -32.04 -29.42
CA GLU A 30 14.91 -32.91 -29.97
C GLU A 30 13.94 -32.20 -30.90
N TYR A 31 13.73 -30.90 -30.69
CA TYR A 31 12.79 -30.11 -31.47
C TYR A 31 13.46 -28.92 -32.16
N TYR A 32 13.94 -27.90 -31.39
CA TYR A 32 14.37 -26.62 -31.93
C TYR A 32 15.50 -26.72 -32.95
N LYS A 33 16.53 -27.53 -32.66
CA LYS A 33 17.69 -27.74 -33.55
C LYS A 33 17.35 -28.44 -34.86
N LYS A 34 16.21 -29.13 -34.95
CA LYS A 34 15.75 -29.84 -36.13
C LYS A 34 14.87 -29.00 -37.06
N LEU A 35 14.54 -27.78 -36.68
CA LEU A 35 13.74 -26.87 -37.48
C LEU A 35 14.58 -26.27 -38.59
N ASP A 36 13.97 -26.10 -39.76
CA ASP A 36 14.58 -25.43 -40.91
C ASP A 36 14.48 -23.90 -40.75
N ILE A 37 15.13 -23.40 -39.72
CA ILE A 37 15.20 -21.97 -39.40
C ILE A 37 16.61 -21.58 -38.98
N ASN A 38 16.90 -20.30 -38.94
CA ASN A 38 18.19 -19.80 -38.48
C ASN A 38 18.37 -20.07 -36.97
N ILE A 39 19.05 -21.16 -36.62
CA ILE A 39 19.15 -21.73 -35.28
C ILE A 39 20.17 -20.93 -34.47
N CYS A 40 19.74 -20.41 -33.32
CA CYS A 40 20.65 -19.77 -32.34
C CYS A 40 21.40 -20.81 -31.49
N ALA A 41 22.52 -20.43 -30.89
CA ALA A 41 23.26 -21.27 -29.96
C ALA A 41 22.38 -21.62 -28.72
N TYR A 42 22.63 -22.78 -28.11
CA TYR A 42 21.86 -23.30 -26.98
C TYR A 42 21.71 -22.28 -25.83
N GLU A 43 22.76 -21.55 -25.47
CA GLU A 43 22.68 -20.55 -24.40
C GLU A 43 21.74 -19.38 -24.72
N THR A 44 21.71 -18.97 -26.01
CA THR A 44 20.76 -17.96 -26.49
C THR A 44 19.34 -18.51 -26.50
N PHE A 45 19.13 -19.75 -26.96
CA PHE A 45 17.84 -20.41 -26.87
C PHE A 45 17.34 -20.55 -25.44
N ARG A 46 18.19 -20.96 -24.50
CA ARG A 46 17.84 -21.07 -23.08
C ARG A 46 17.33 -19.75 -22.53
N ARG A 47 18.00 -18.63 -22.86
CA ARG A 47 17.55 -17.28 -22.47
C ARG A 47 16.20 -16.90 -23.10
N TYR A 48 15.99 -17.26 -24.35
CA TYR A 48 14.73 -17.06 -25.05
C TYR A 48 13.61 -17.90 -24.42
N LEU A 49 13.84 -19.15 -24.13
CA LEU A 49 12.84 -20.04 -23.53
C LEU A 49 12.39 -19.53 -22.14
N THR A 50 13.33 -19.03 -21.34
CA THR A 50 12.99 -18.37 -20.05
C THR A 50 12.14 -17.12 -20.28
N ARG A 51 12.55 -16.23 -21.19
CA ARG A 51 11.77 -15.03 -21.53
C ARG A 51 10.39 -15.33 -22.11
N TRP A 52 10.26 -16.42 -22.87
CA TRP A 52 8.96 -16.83 -23.39
C TRP A 52 8.06 -17.39 -22.29
N ALA A 53 8.61 -18.12 -21.33
CA ALA A 53 7.87 -18.61 -20.18
C ALA A 53 7.40 -17.47 -19.24
N GLU A 54 8.22 -16.41 -19.12
CA GLU A 54 7.86 -15.21 -18.37
C GLU A 54 6.81 -14.33 -19.09
N LYS A 55 6.77 -14.40 -20.44
CA LYS A 55 5.74 -13.77 -21.26
C LYS A 55 4.64 -14.77 -21.54
N THR A 56 3.65 -14.86 -20.66
CA THR A 56 2.36 -15.47 -20.99
C THR A 56 1.78 -14.70 -22.17
N TYR A 57 1.81 -15.29 -23.37
CA TYR A 57 1.09 -14.71 -24.50
C TYR A 57 -0.41 -14.86 -24.21
N PRO A 58 -1.18 -13.77 -24.17
CA PRO A 58 -2.62 -13.90 -24.06
C PRO A 58 -3.12 -14.69 -25.26
N ASP A 59 -3.95 -15.68 -25.00
CA ASP A 59 -4.66 -16.41 -26.05
C ASP A 59 -5.45 -15.40 -26.88
N ASN A 60 -5.37 -15.46 -28.22
CA ASN A 60 -5.95 -14.47 -29.15
C ASN A 60 -7.48 -14.30 -29.03
N THR A 61 -8.15 -14.99 -28.13
CA THR A 61 -9.61 -15.04 -28.05
C THR A 61 -10.24 -14.26 -26.91
N THR A 62 -9.47 -13.80 -25.92
CA THR A 62 -10.07 -13.02 -24.83
C THR A 62 -9.03 -12.10 -24.19
N LEU A 63 -9.01 -10.84 -24.60
CA LEU A 63 -8.59 -9.75 -23.73
C LEU A 63 -9.64 -9.64 -22.60
N ASN A 64 -9.72 -10.66 -21.77
CA ASN A 64 -10.42 -10.51 -20.51
C ASN A 64 -9.59 -9.55 -19.68
N ALA A 65 -10.13 -8.35 -19.45
CA ALA A 65 -9.68 -7.42 -18.45
C ALA A 65 -9.83 -8.10 -17.07
N GLY A 66 -8.95 -9.07 -16.82
CA GLY A 66 -8.89 -9.79 -15.56
C GLY A 66 -7.98 -9.04 -14.60
N THR A 67 -8.39 -8.97 -13.37
CA THR A 67 -7.54 -8.57 -12.25
C THR A 67 -6.37 -9.56 -12.16
N TYR A 68 -5.16 -9.09 -12.42
CA TYR A 68 -3.95 -9.89 -12.27
C TYR A 68 -3.25 -9.44 -10.98
N HIS A 69 -3.31 -10.27 -9.92
CA HIS A 69 -2.65 -10.03 -8.64
C HIS A 69 -2.80 -8.61 -8.05
N GLY A 70 -4.03 -8.08 -8.03
CA GLY A 70 -4.29 -6.75 -7.47
C GLY A 70 -4.07 -5.59 -8.44
N PHE A 71 -3.98 -5.86 -9.75
CA PHE A 71 -3.90 -4.85 -10.80
C PHE A 71 -5.06 -4.97 -11.78
N ILE A 72 -5.71 -3.87 -12.08
CA ILE A 72 -6.72 -3.77 -13.15
C ILE A 72 -6.04 -3.24 -14.41
N ALA A 73 -6.29 -3.88 -15.57
CA ALA A 73 -5.89 -3.33 -16.86
C ALA A 73 -6.66 -2.02 -17.10
N HIS A 74 -5.94 -0.90 -17.12
CA HIS A 74 -6.54 0.43 -17.30
C HIS A 74 -6.56 0.84 -18.77
N ASP A 75 -5.56 0.44 -19.53
CA ASP A 75 -5.36 0.81 -20.93
C ASP A 75 -4.53 -0.25 -21.64
N ALA A 76 -4.81 -0.49 -22.90
CA ALA A 76 -4.06 -1.43 -23.71
C ALA A 76 -3.73 -0.80 -25.08
N THR A 77 -2.45 -0.78 -25.43
CA THR A 77 -2.01 -0.45 -26.77
C THR A 77 -1.72 -1.75 -27.52
N VAL A 78 -2.42 -1.99 -28.60
CA VAL A 78 -2.33 -3.20 -29.38
C VAL A 78 -1.75 -2.89 -30.76
N GLN A 79 -0.68 -3.56 -31.14
CA GLN A 79 -0.14 -3.52 -32.49
C GLN A 79 -0.72 -4.71 -33.26
N VAL A 80 -1.38 -4.40 -34.39
CA VAL A 80 -2.04 -5.38 -35.25
C VAL A 80 -1.26 -5.52 -36.55
N SER A 81 -1.09 -6.74 -37.03
CA SER A 81 -0.52 -7.01 -38.35
C SER A 81 -1.47 -6.60 -39.49
N SER A 82 -0.97 -6.57 -40.73
CA SER A 82 -1.82 -6.32 -41.91
C SER A 82 -2.94 -7.36 -42.08
N ASN A 83 -2.81 -8.51 -41.44
CA ASN A 83 -3.82 -9.59 -41.49
C ASN A 83 -4.81 -9.52 -40.31
N GLY A 84 -4.72 -8.50 -39.46
CA GLY A 84 -5.62 -8.36 -38.30
C GLY A 84 -5.16 -9.10 -37.02
N ASP A 85 -4.02 -9.80 -37.06
CA ASP A 85 -3.50 -10.52 -35.88
C ASP A 85 -2.80 -9.58 -34.91
N ILE A 86 -2.98 -9.79 -33.60
CA ILE A 86 -2.30 -9.05 -32.58
C ILE A 86 -0.82 -9.49 -32.54
N VAL A 87 0.06 -8.59 -32.93
CA VAL A 87 1.53 -8.81 -32.95
C VAL A 87 2.14 -8.53 -31.58
N GLN A 88 1.67 -7.49 -30.92
CA GLN A 88 2.14 -7.06 -29.61
C GLN A 88 1.06 -6.27 -28.87
N ALA A 89 0.94 -6.49 -27.58
CA ALA A 89 0.08 -5.70 -26.73
C ALA A 89 0.88 -5.17 -25.52
N TRP A 90 0.76 -3.88 -25.25
CA TRP A 90 1.21 -3.25 -24.00
C TRP A 90 0.00 -2.99 -23.15
N ILE A 91 -0.11 -3.69 -22.03
CA ILE A 91 -1.19 -3.49 -21.08
C ILE A 91 -0.64 -2.61 -19.96
N LYS A 92 -1.16 -1.39 -19.84
CA LYS A 92 -0.92 -0.56 -18.67
C LYS A 92 -1.79 -1.08 -17.53
N GLN A 93 -1.13 -1.55 -16.49
CA GLN A 93 -1.81 -1.97 -15.27
C GLN A 93 -1.69 -0.83 -14.25
N LYS A 94 -2.84 -0.43 -13.71
CA LYS A 94 -2.89 0.42 -12.53
C LYS A 94 -3.08 -0.50 -11.32
N SER A 95 -2.39 -0.23 -10.20
CA SER A 95 -2.75 -0.88 -8.95
C SER A 95 -4.24 -0.62 -8.71
N THR A 96 -4.97 -1.61 -8.28
CA THR A 96 -6.31 -1.36 -7.72
C THR A 96 -6.11 -0.35 -6.62
N ASP A 97 -6.59 0.89 -6.85
CA ASP A 97 -6.76 1.81 -5.75
C ASP A 97 -7.59 1.05 -4.73
N ILE A 98 -7.21 1.10 -3.47
CA ILE A 98 -7.99 0.48 -2.40
C ILE A 98 -9.40 1.05 -2.55
N ASP A 99 -10.38 0.17 -2.70
CA ASP A 99 -11.77 0.60 -2.68
C ASP A 99 -12.06 1.12 -1.27
N VAL A 100 -12.18 2.44 -1.19
CA VAL A 100 -12.39 3.14 0.08
C VAL A 100 -13.70 2.69 0.74
N GLU A 101 -14.73 2.42 -0.06
CA GLU A 101 -16.03 1.97 0.45
C GLU A 101 -15.91 0.56 1.03
N GLU A 102 -15.24 -0.36 0.33
CA GLU A 102 -14.96 -1.71 0.83
C GLU A 102 -14.10 -1.67 2.10
N PHE A 103 -13.09 -0.80 2.14
CA PHE A 103 -12.27 -0.60 3.34
C PHE A 103 -13.10 -0.10 4.53
N LEU A 104 -13.93 0.93 4.32
CA LEU A 104 -14.79 1.49 5.38
C LEU A 104 -15.80 0.46 5.90
N GLU A 105 -16.40 -0.33 5.02
CA GLU A 105 -17.29 -1.43 5.44
C GLU A 105 -16.52 -2.52 6.21
N ALA A 106 -15.32 -2.87 5.78
CA ALA A 106 -14.50 -3.88 6.44
C ALA A 106 -14.07 -3.48 7.85
N ILE A 107 -13.84 -2.20 8.14
CA ILE A 107 -13.49 -1.73 9.49
C ILE A 107 -14.71 -1.55 10.39
N LYS A 108 -15.92 -1.38 9.83
CA LYS A 108 -17.14 -1.26 10.64
C LYS A 108 -17.32 -2.49 11.52
N GLY A 109 -17.40 -2.28 12.82
CA GLY A 109 -17.57 -3.34 13.82
C GLY A 109 -16.36 -4.28 14.00
N SER A 110 -15.29 -4.13 13.20
CA SER A 110 -14.04 -4.87 13.39
C SER A 110 -13.10 -4.19 14.39
N VAL A 111 -13.34 -2.93 14.68
CA VAL A 111 -12.60 -2.13 15.67
C VAL A 111 -13.41 -2.06 16.95
N GLU A 112 -12.80 -2.44 18.07
CA GLU A 112 -13.43 -2.32 19.38
C GLU A 112 -13.65 -0.84 19.71
N LYS A 113 -14.92 -0.46 19.95
CA LYS A 113 -15.28 0.90 20.31
C LYS A 113 -14.77 1.22 21.71
N TYR A 114 -14.24 2.41 21.86
CA TYR A 114 -13.86 2.90 23.17
C TYR A 114 -15.12 3.27 23.95
N GLU A 115 -15.27 2.68 25.15
CA GLU A 115 -16.34 3.03 26.09
C GLU A 115 -15.89 4.25 26.92
N HIS A 116 -16.43 5.41 26.59
CA HIS A 116 -16.18 6.63 27.35
C HIS A 116 -16.76 6.50 28.76
N LYS A 117 -15.90 6.55 29.74
CA LYS A 117 -16.29 6.67 31.15
C LYS A 117 -16.19 8.15 31.54
N PRO A 118 -17.32 8.85 31.73
CA PRO A 118 -17.27 10.25 32.16
C PRO A 118 -16.60 10.32 33.53
N ILE A 119 -15.50 11.03 33.60
CA ILE A 119 -14.80 11.31 34.85
C ILE A 119 -15.14 12.74 35.22
N ASN A 120 -15.83 12.94 36.35
CA ASN A 120 -16.08 14.28 36.91
C ASN A 120 -14.75 14.82 37.42
N HIS A 121 -14.20 15.79 36.72
CA HIS A 121 -12.97 16.48 37.09
C HIS A 121 -13.23 17.97 37.33
N ASP A 122 -12.84 18.46 38.49
CA ASP A 122 -12.51 19.87 38.62
C ASP A 122 -11.16 20.08 37.89
N SER A 123 -11.21 20.53 36.66
CA SER A 123 -10.02 20.71 35.84
C SER A 123 -9.19 21.90 36.34
N ALA A 124 -7.93 21.64 36.70
CA ALA A 124 -7.00 22.66 37.18
C ALA A 124 -6.34 23.44 36.02
N PHE A 125 -6.37 22.91 34.81
CA PHE A 125 -5.76 23.48 33.61
C PHE A 125 -6.74 23.53 32.45
N ASP A 126 -6.69 24.59 31.65
CA ASP A 126 -7.65 24.81 30.59
C ASP A 126 -7.40 23.88 29.38
N MET A 127 -6.18 23.81 28.88
CA MET A 127 -5.88 23.04 27.65
C MET A 127 -4.47 22.52 27.63
N LEU A 128 -4.30 21.28 27.07
CA LEU A 128 -3.04 20.70 26.67
C LEU A 128 -3.08 20.40 25.16
N GLU A 129 -2.10 20.86 24.42
CA GLU A 129 -1.93 20.51 23.01
C GLU A 129 -0.73 19.56 22.83
N ILE A 130 -0.94 18.46 22.10
CA ILE A 130 0.06 17.41 21.84
C ILE A 130 0.17 17.22 20.33
N PRO A 131 0.98 18.01 19.62
CA PRO A 131 1.13 17.88 18.18
C PRO A 131 1.97 16.65 17.80
N LEU A 132 1.43 15.83 16.91
CA LEU A 132 2.07 14.61 16.39
C LEU A 132 2.31 14.76 14.89
N PHE A 133 3.23 15.63 14.52
CA PHE A 133 3.62 15.92 13.15
C PHE A 133 4.99 15.34 12.84
N ASP A 134 5.26 15.07 11.56
CA ASP A 134 6.58 14.63 11.04
C ASP A 134 7.15 13.40 11.77
N MET A 135 6.30 12.49 12.23
CA MET A 135 6.76 11.32 12.96
C MET A 135 7.44 10.28 12.06
N HIS A 136 7.05 10.21 10.79
CA HIS A 136 7.65 9.28 9.82
C HIS A 136 7.76 7.83 10.32
N TRP A 137 6.65 7.28 10.87
CA TRP A 137 6.59 5.88 11.23
C TRP A 137 7.03 5.00 10.07
N GLY A 138 8.01 4.12 10.35
CA GLY A 138 8.68 3.31 9.36
C GLY A 138 10.17 3.66 9.25
N VAL A 139 10.54 4.93 9.38
CA VAL A 139 11.95 5.34 9.61
C VAL A 139 12.30 5.08 11.07
N SER A 140 11.41 5.44 11.98
CA SER A 140 11.50 5.13 13.40
C SER A 140 10.30 4.29 13.84
N PHE A 141 10.46 3.53 14.92
CA PHE A 141 9.48 2.59 15.44
C PHE A 141 9.22 2.83 16.92
N LEU A 142 8.38 1.98 17.54
CA LEU A 142 7.90 2.19 18.89
C LEU A 142 9.04 2.28 19.93
N ASP A 143 10.08 1.50 19.76
CA ASP A 143 11.28 1.55 20.62
C ASP A 143 11.94 2.92 20.67
N TYR A 144 11.91 3.65 19.55
CA TYR A 144 12.39 5.03 19.48
C TYR A 144 11.42 6.03 20.15
N TYR A 145 10.11 5.83 19.95
CA TYR A 145 9.08 6.76 20.43
C TYR A 145 8.60 6.48 21.86
N GLU A 146 8.87 5.29 22.41
CA GLU A 146 8.38 4.89 23.73
C GLU A 146 8.81 5.84 24.87
N PRO A 147 10.04 6.35 24.94
CA PRO A 147 10.42 7.33 25.98
C PRO A 147 9.63 8.64 25.88
N VAL A 148 9.35 9.11 24.66
CA VAL A 148 8.56 10.32 24.42
C VAL A 148 7.10 10.06 24.78
N LEU A 149 6.54 8.90 24.38
CA LEU A 149 5.18 8.50 24.74
C LEU A 149 5.04 8.50 26.27
N ASN A 150 5.94 7.83 26.99
CA ASN A 150 5.89 7.77 28.44
C ASN A 150 5.92 9.16 29.09
N SER A 151 6.77 10.06 28.60
CA SER A 151 6.84 11.44 29.08
C SER A 151 5.55 12.20 28.85
N ILE A 152 4.90 12.02 27.69
CA ILE A 152 3.59 12.62 27.39
C ILE A 152 2.50 12.02 28.29
N LEU A 153 2.49 10.71 28.49
CA LEU A 153 1.52 10.05 29.37
C LEU A 153 1.67 10.52 30.83
N ASP A 154 2.90 10.70 31.30
CA ASP A 154 3.15 11.23 32.64
C ASP A 154 2.66 12.67 32.77
N LEU A 155 2.87 13.50 31.73
CA LEU A 155 2.32 14.86 31.70
C LEU A 155 0.78 14.86 31.73
N ILE A 156 0.14 14.02 30.92
CA ILE A 156 -1.33 13.90 30.92
C ILE A 156 -1.83 13.50 32.30
N ARG A 157 -1.22 12.49 32.93
CA ARG A 157 -1.62 11.96 34.23
C ARG A 157 -1.33 12.89 35.40
N SER A 158 -0.38 13.82 35.24
CA SER A 158 0.01 14.74 36.32
C SER A 158 -1.05 15.80 36.67
N HIS A 159 -2.01 16.04 35.77
CA HIS A 159 -3.03 17.07 35.92
C HIS A 159 -4.39 16.55 35.43
N LYS A 160 -5.45 17.31 35.81
CA LYS A 160 -6.77 17.19 35.24
C LYS A 160 -6.96 18.31 34.23
N TRP A 161 -7.33 17.94 33.01
CA TRP A 161 -7.41 18.85 31.89
C TRP A 161 -8.86 19.13 31.53
N LYS A 162 -9.19 20.36 31.23
CA LYS A 162 -10.48 20.69 30.65
C LYS A 162 -10.58 20.19 29.22
N ARG A 163 -9.46 20.32 28.46
CA ARG A 163 -9.38 19.86 27.08
C ARG A 163 -7.97 19.40 26.74
N ILE A 164 -7.89 18.27 26.03
CA ILE A 164 -6.65 17.83 25.37
C ILE A 164 -6.90 17.83 23.86
N VAL A 165 -6.02 18.50 23.11
CA VAL A 165 -6.05 18.56 21.65
C VAL A 165 -4.84 17.84 21.10
N ILE A 166 -5.08 16.91 20.19
CA ILE A 166 -4.04 16.09 19.56
C ILE A 166 -4.09 16.32 18.04
N PRO A 167 -3.39 17.37 17.54
CA PRO A 167 -3.17 17.51 16.11
C PRO A 167 -2.30 16.36 15.61
N PHE A 168 -2.76 15.69 14.56
CA PHE A 168 -2.19 14.43 14.07
C PHE A 168 -2.09 14.45 12.55
N GLY A 169 -1.01 13.89 12.00
CA GLY A 169 -0.78 13.79 10.57
C GLY A 169 0.48 14.54 10.12
N GLN A 170 0.42 15.23 8.96
CA GLN A 170 1.59 15.89 8.34
C GLN A 170 2.81 14.97 8.36
N ASP A 171 2.71 13.87 7.58
CA ASP A 171 3.75 12.85 7.49
C ASP A 171 3.90 11.99 8.77
N PHE A 172 2.76 11.53 9.30
CA PHE A 172 2.76 10.56 10.39
C PHE A 172 3.41 9.24 9.96
N PHE A 173 3.11 8.75 8.75
CA PHE A 173 3.79 7.63 8.12
C PHE A 173 4.81 8.10 7.09
N HIS A 174 5.86 7.28 6.86
CA HIS A 174 6.91 7.65 5.91
C HIS A 174 6.50 7.46 4.45
N ASN A 175 5.70 6.43 4.13
CA ASN A 175 5.28 6.09 2.76
C ASN A 175 3.77 6.13 2.61
N ASP A 176 3.28 6.53 1.43
CA ASP A 176 1.85 6.44 1.06
C ASP A 176 1.48 5.09 0.42
N ASN A 177 2.40 4.12 0.44
CA ASN A 177 2.21 2.80 -0.14
C ASN A 177 2.80 1.71 0.75
N ILE A 178 2.01 0.64 0.99
CA ILE A 178 2.44 -0.48 1.87
C ILE A 178 3.59 -1.28 1.26
N THR A 179 3.68 -1.34 -0.06
CA THR A 179 4.61 -2.21 -0.79
C THR A 179 5.77 -1.49 -1.45
N LYS A 180 5.63 -0.18 -1.65
CA LYS A 180 6.62 0.66 -2.35
C LYS A 180 7.03 1.82 -1.47
N GLY A 181 8.28 2.27 -1.61
CA GLY A 181 8.76 3.52 -1.03
C GLY A 181 8.36 4.70 -1.92
N GLU A 182 7.17 5.24 -1.71
CA GLU A 182 6.62 6.34 -2.50
C GLU A 182 5.85 7.33 -1.62
N THR A 183 5.99 8.62 -1.94
CA THR A 183 5.14 9.67 -1.38
C THR A 183 3.77 9.69 -2.05
N THR A 184 2.84 10.49 -1.56
CA THR A 184 1.51 10.70 -2.15
C THR A 184 1.54 11.10 -3.63
N ARG A 185 2.60 11.79 -4.07
CA ARG A 185 2.78 12.19 -5.49
C ARG A 185 3.57 11.19 -6.31
N GLY A 186 3.90 10.01 -5.75
CA GLY A 186 4.67 8.99 -6.46
C GLY A 186 6.18 9.27 -6.50
N THR A 187 6.69 10.22 -5.71
CA THR A 187 8.14 10.42 -5.60
C THR A 187 8.73 9.23 -4.86
N ALA A 188 9.71 8.58 -5.49
CA ALA A 188 10.41 7.45 -4.88
C ALA A 188 11.22 7.91 -3.66
N ILE A 189 11.02 7.21 -2.55
CA ILE A 189 11.72 7.40 -1.28
C ILE A 189 12.18 6.06 -0.73
N GLU A 190 12.83 6.04 0.41
CA GLU A 190 13.22 4.80 1.05
C GLU A 190 12.01 3.90 1.35
N LYS A 191 12.15 2.62 1.00
CA LYS A 191 11.13 1.61 1.33
C LYS A 191 11.31 1.15 2.77
N VAL A 192 10.28 1.34 3.58
CA VAL A 192 10.26 0.94 4.99
C VAL A 192 9.24 -0.17 5.24
N ASP A 193 9.29 -0.80 6.41
CA ASP A 193 8.29 -1.79 6.83
C ASP A 193 6.99 -1.10 7.28
N MET A 194 6.15 -0.76 6.32
CA MET A 194 4.86 -0.09 6.55
C MET A 194 3.89 -0.93 7.37
N LYS A 195 3.95 -2.27 7.32
CA LYS A 195 3.07 -3.12 8.13
C LYS A 195 3.41 -3.00 9.62
N ARG A 196 4.70 -3.01 9.94
CA ARG A 196 5.19 -2.76 11.29
C ARG A 196 4.87 -1.32 11.72
N ALA A 197 5.13 -0.34 10.86
CA ALA A 197 4.86 1.08 11.10
C ALA A 197 3.40 1.34 11.48
N VAL A 198 2.44 0.82 10.72
CA VAL A 198 1.00 0.96 11.01
C VAL A 198 0.62 0.25 12.31
N LYS A 199 1.15 -0.95 12.58
CA LYS A 199 0.85 -1.69 13.81
C LYS A 199 1.36 -0.96 15.06
N GLU A 200 2.61 -0.48 15.02
CA GLU A 200 3.23 0.20 16.17
C GLU A 200 2.72 1.62 16.34
N GLY A 201 2.51 2.37 15.24
CA GLY A 201 1.86 3.68 15.26
C GLY A 201 0.43 3.61 15.83
N LYS A 202 -0.31 2.52 15.55
CA LYS A 202 -1.60 2.26 16.18
C LYS A 202 -1.47 2.08 17.68
N THR A 203 -0.52 1.27 18.14
CA THR A 203 -0.29 1.08 19.58
C THR A 203 0.02 2.40 20.27
N PHE A 204 0.89 3.21 19.70
CA PHE A 204 1.26 4.53 20.20
C PHE A 204 0.04 5.44 20.36
N ILE A 205 -0.70 5.66 19.26
CA ILE A 205 -1.79 6.63 19.24
C ILE A 205 -2.99 6.18 20.09
N PHE A 206 -3.30 4.88 20.12
CA PHE A 206 -4.36 4.34 20.98
C PHE A 206 -4.03 4.54 22.46
N THR A 207 -2.80 4.19 22.87
CA THR A 207 -2.34 4.39 24.25
C THR A 207 -2.44 5.86 24.66
N LEU A 208 -2.06 6.77 23.76
CA LEU A 208 -2.12 8.20 24.01
C LEU A 208 -3.57 8.70 24.16
N ILE A 209 -4.45 8.37 23.20
CA ILE A 209 -5.84 8.84 23.22
C ILE A 209 -6.59 8.21 24.39
N ASP A 210 -6.45 6.90 24.63
CA ASP A 210 -7.10 6.21 25.75
C ASP A 210 -6.73 6.88 27.08
N THR A 211 -5.45 7.23 27.28
CA THR A 211 -5.01 7.96 28.47
C THR A 211 -5.56 9.39 28.49
N ALA A 212 -5.56 10.10 27.37
CA ALA A 212 -6.07 11.47 27.31
C ALA A 212 -7.56 11.53 27.70
N VAL A 213 -8.36 10.57 27.25
CA VAL A 213 -9.81 10.50 27.59
C VAL A 213 -10.04 10.23 29.07
N GLU A 214 -9.11 9.55 29.77
CA GLU A 214 -9.21 9.34 31.22
C GLU A 214 -8.92 10.59 32.03
N PHE A 215 -8.11 11.53 31.51
CA PHE A 215 -7.60 12.67 32.25
C PHE A 215 -8.07 14.04 31.72
N ALA A 216 -9.00 14.09 30.76
CA ALA A 216 -9.58 15.32 30.24
C ALA A 216 -11.11 15.25 30.16
N ASP A 217 -11.77 16.40 30.31
CA ASP A 217 -13.22 16.53 30.13
C ASP A 217 -13.58 16.43 28.61
N GLU A 218 -12.69 16.91 27.76
CA GLU A 218 -12.83 16.86 26.30
C GLU A 218 -11.52 16.51 25.64
N VAL A 219 -11.55 15.58 24.66
CA VAL A 219 -10.41 15.25 23.82
C VAL A 219 -10.77 15.46 22.35
N ARG A 220 -9.90 16.12 21.61
CA ARG A 220 -10.06 16.35 20.17
C ARG A 220 -8.82 15.88 19.42
N VAL A 221 -9.01 14.96 18.48
CA VAL A 221 -7.99 14.53 17.53
C VAL A 221 -8.25 15.23 16.20
N LEU A 222 -7.31 16.01 15.72
CA LEU A 222 -7.47 16.85 14.53
C LEU A 222 -6.52 16.35 13.43
N TYR A 223 -7.07 15.70 12.42
CA TYR A 223 -6.27 15.19 11.30
C TYR A 223 -5.85 16.32 10.35
N THR A 224 -4.59 16.27 9.90
CA THR A 224 -4.04 17.10 8.83
C THR A 224 -3.24 16.23 7.86
N ALA A 225 -3.53 16.35 6.55
CA ALA A 225 -2.86 15.52 5.55
C ALA A 225 -1.41 15.95 5.32
N GLY A 226 -0.52 14.96 5.20
CA GLY A 226 0.87 15.12 4.80
C GLY A 226 1.09 15.00 3.29
N ASN A 227 2.34 15.11 2.86
CA ASN A 227 2.74 14.85 1.49
C ASN A 227 3.39 13.47 1.30
N HIS A 228 3.82 12.82 2.39
CA HIS A 228 4.37 11.47 2.36
C HIS A 228 3.30 10.39 2.41
N ASP A 229 2.20 10.59 3.11
CA ASP A 229 1.32 9.55 3.62
C ASP A 229 -0.18 9.83 3.53
N ARG A 230 -0.60 10.77 2.69
CA ARG A 230 -1.99 11.29 2.69
C ARG A 230 -3.05 10.20 2.63
N SER A 231 -2.85 9.16 1.81
CA SER A 231 -3.82 8.07 1.64
C SER A 231 -3.79 7.12 2.84
N ILE A 232 -2.59 6.70 3.26
CA ILE A 232 -2.42 5.77 4.38
C ILE A 232 -2.86 6.42 5.70
N SER A 233 -2.47 7.67 5.95
CA SER A 233 -2.85 8.37 7.19
C SER A 233 -4.34 8.66 7.25
N TRP A 234 -4.98 9.02 6.12
CA TRP A 234 -6.44 9.18 6.10
C TRP A 234 -7.17 7.86 6.40
N MET A 235 -6.75 6.76 5.79
CA MET A 235 -7.30 5.42 6.10
C MET A 235 -7.09 5.05 7.57
N PHE A 236 -5.94 5.41 8.12
CA PHE A 236 -5.65 5.19 9.53
C PHE A 236 -6.57 6.03 10.45
N VAL A 237 -6.87 7.26 10.05
CA VAL A 237 -7.85 8.12 10.77
C VAL A 237 -9.26 7.52 10.76
N GLN A 238 -9.66 6.80 9.70
CA GLN A 238 -10.95 6.10 9.71
C GLN A 238 -11.01 5.01 10.80
N VAL A 239 -9.88 4.37 11.11
CA VAL A 239 -9.79 3.43 12.23
C VAL A 239 -9.95 4.15 13.59
N LEU A 240 -9.38 5.37 13.71
CA LEU A 240 -9.58 6.20 14.91
C LEU A 240 -11.05 6.65 15.03
N LEU A 241 -11.64 7.07 13.92
CA LEU A 241 -13.04 7.51 13.86
C LEU A 241 -13.99 6.37 14.27
N GLU A 242 -13.76 5.14 13.77
CA GLU A 242 -14.57 3.98 14.15
C GLU A 242 -14.44 3.64 15.65
N ARG A 243 -13.24 3.81 16.23
CA ARG A 243 -13.01 3.51 17.64
C ARG A 243 -13.58 4.58 18.59
N TYR A 244 -13.34 5.85 18.29
CA TYR A 244 -13.58 6.95 19.22
C TYR A 244 -14.79 7.83 18.87
N GLY A 245 -15.29 7.72 17.65
CA GLY A 245 -16.44 8.47 17.17
C GLY A 245 -16.11 9.89 16.66
N PRO A 246 -17.07 10.50 15.94
CA PRO A 246 -16.89 11.80 15.30
C PRO A 246 -16.83 12.98 16.29
N GLU A 247 -17.30 12.80 17.51
CA GLU A 247 -17.21 13.83 18.56
C GLU A 247 -15.77 14.06 19.00
N LEU A 248 -14.92 13.03 18.88
CA LEU A 248 -13.53 13.09 19.30
C LEU A 248 -12.59 13.27 18.11
N VAL A 249 -12.87 12.64 16.97
CA VAL A 249 -11.98 12.63 15.81
C VAL A 249 -12.55 13.48 14.68
N ASP A 250 -11.80 14.51 14.25
CA ASP A 250 -12.09 15.30 13.05
C ASP A 250 -11.21 14.78 11.88
N ASP A 251 -11.81 14.03 10.97
CA ASP A 251 -11.17 13.45 9.80
C ASP A 251 -11.20 14.34 8.55
N SER A 252 -11.73 15.55 8.67
CA SER A 252 -11.83 16.48 7.54
C SER A 252 -10.46 16.84 6.98
N LEU A 253 -10.37 16.95 5.66
CA LEU A 253 -9.14 17.38 4.96
C LEU A 253 -8.95 18.91 4.93
N ALA A 254 -9.70 19.65 5.76
CA ALA A 254 -9.59 21.09 5.82
C ALA A 254 -8.22 21.52 6.36
N TYR A 255 -7.60 22.53 5.73
CA TYR A 255 -6.32 23.09 6.18
C TYR A 255 -6.43 23.90 7.48
N ARG A 256 -7.64 24.33 7.83
CA ARG A 256 -7.89 25.05 9.07
C ARG A 256 -8.89 24.26 9.89
N LYS A 257 -8.51 23.96 11.13
CA LYS A 257 -9.36 23.30 12.11
C LYS A 257 -9.87 24.36 13.09
N ILE A 258 -11.11 24.19 13.51
CA ILE A 258 -11.70 25.02 14.56
C ILE A 258 -11.68 24.16 15.83
N ILE A 259 -11.04 24.69 16.86
CA ILE A 259 -10.89 24.04 18.17
C ILE A 259 -11.95 24.61 19.13
#